data_3837af7695702c49545531cc344623e7
#
_entry.id   3837af7695702c49545531cc344623e7
#
_cell.length_a   1.000
_cell.length_b   1.000
_cell.length_c   1.000
_cell.angle_alpha   90.00
_cell.angle_beta   90.00
_cell.angle_gamma   90.00
#
_symmetry.space_group_name_H-M   'P 1'
#
loop_
_entity.id
_entity.type
_entity.pdbx_description
1 polymer ?
#
loop_
_entity_poly.entity_id
_entity_poly.type
_entity_poly.pdbx_seq_one_letter_code
_entity_poly.pdbx_strand_id
1 'polypeptide(L)'
;RDSCVMLGPVIHNGSVIERLKAQGVALAETPEQVPEGAAVIIRSHGEGRPVHQALAARGCRVIDATCPNVARIHHLVARAEAEGRQVLIIGMRAHPEVQAIAGWCGHPVVLEGAQELEQWLQEGPERKSLPLTMVSQTTSTQMIWDLSVEKAKKQCTNLKIFDTICNATYKRQSEAQALAARCGAMIVIGGRDSSNTKRLWELCAALCPDTVWIERAAELEPSNPVSYTHLRAHETLRH
;
A
#
# COMPACT_ATOMS: atom_id res chain seq x y z
N ARG A 1 3.08 -21.67 -26.42
CA ARG A 1 2.66 -20.39 -25.84
C ARG A 1 3.35 -20.29 -24.49
N ASP A 2 4.16 -19.26 -24.29
CA ASP A 2 4.81 -19.02 -23.02
C ASP A 2 3.72 -18.87 -21.95
N SER A 3 3.82 -19.64 -20.87
CA SER A 3 2.88 -19.51 -19.74
C SER A 3 3.08 -18.16 -19.08
N CYS A 4 1.99 -17.40 -18.92
CA CYS A 4 2.01 -16.12 -18.21
C CYS A 4 1.32 -16.29 -16.84
N VAL A 5 1.98 -15.85 -15.78
CA VAL A 5 1.53 -16.04 -14.40
C VAL A 5 1.54 -14.70 -13.66
N MET A 6 0.47 -14.37 -12.95
CA MET A 6 0.46 -13.30 -11.97
C MET A 6 0.98 -13.83 -10.64
N LEU A 7 1.96 -13.17 -10.05
CA LEU A 7 2.38 -13.46 -8.68
C LEU A 7 1.56 -12.59 -7.71
N GLY A 8 0.57 -13.21 -7.09
CA GLY A 8 -0.51 -12.51 -6.40
C GLY A 8 -1.43 -11.73 -7.36
N PRO A 9 -2.55 -11.20 -6.89
CA PRO A 9 -3.44 -10.37 -7.71
C PRO A 9 -2.73 -9.08 -8.11
N VAL A 10 -2.69 -8.76 -9.42
CA VAL A 10 -1.96 -7.60 -9.97
C VAL A 10 -2.44 -6.30 -9.35
N ILE A 11 -3.73 -6.20 -9.08
CA ILE A 11 -4.40 -5.09 -8.38
C ILE A 11 -5.56 -5.63 -7.54
N HIS A 12 -6.00 -4.87 -6.54
CA HIS A 12 -7.19 -5.18 -5.72
C HIS A 12 -8.50 -4.87 -6.47
N ASN A 13 -8.72 -5.57 -7.59
CA ASN A 13 -9.94 -5.46 -8.40
C ASN A 13 -10.30 -6.84 -8.98
N GLY A 14 -11.28 -7.51 -8.38
CA GLY A 14 -11.68 -8.86 -8.75
C GLY A 14 -12.08 -9.00 -10.23
N SER A 15 -12.77 -8.00 -10.81
CA SER A 15 -13.20 -8.06 -12.21
C SER A 15 -12.02 -8.00 -13.20
N VAL A 16 -10.93 -7.30 -12.84
CA VAL A 16 -9.70 -7.27 -13.65
C VAL A 16 -8.98 -8.60 -13.56
N ILE A 17 -8.90 -9.17 -12.36
CA ILE A 17 -8.26 -10.48 -12.16
C ILE A 17 -9.00 -11.57 -12.93
N GLU A 18 -10.32 -11.62 -12.85
CA GLU A 18 -11.12 -12.60 -13.61
C GLU A 18 -10.96 -12.44 -15.13
N ARG A 19 -10.87 -11.20 -15.63
CA ARG A 19 -10.61 -10.94 -17.05
C ARG A 19 -9.22 -11.45 -17.47
N LEU A 20 -8.19 -11.26 -16.65
CA LEU A 20 -6.85 -11.78 -16.94
C LEU A 20 -6.82 -13.30 -16.92
N LYS A 21 -7.50 -13.94 -15.97
CA LYS A 21 -7.64 -15.40 -15.93
C LYS A 21 -8.34 -15.93 -17.17
N ALA A 22 -9.43 -15.26 -17.61
CA ALA A 22 -10.14 -15.62 -18.86
C ALA A 22 -9.26 -15.49 -20.11
N GLN A 23 -8.22 -14.65 -20.08
CA GLN A 23 -7.21 -14.52 -21.13
C GLN A 23 -6.09 -15.57 -21.03
N GLY A 24 -6.14 -16.46 -20.04
CA GLY A 24 -5.17 -17.53 -19.85
C GLY A 24 -3.98 -17.15 -18.96
N VAL A 25 -4.05 -16.04 -18.23
CA VAL A 25 -3.05 -15.68 -17.22
C VAL A 25 -3.34 -16.46 -15.94
N ALA A 26 -2.41 -17.32 -15.52
CA ALA A 26 -2.54 -18.07 -14.28
C ALA A 26 -2.26 -17.18 -13.06
N LEU A 27 -2.70 -17.61 -11.87
CA LEU A 27 -2.39 -16.97 -10.59
C LEU A 27 -1.54 -17.92 -9.76
N ALA A 28 -0.44 -17.43 -9.22
CA ALA A 28 0.39 -18.09 -8.22
C ALA A 28 0.52 -17.18 -6.99
N GLU A 29 0.53 -17.77 -5.81
CA GLU A 29 0.68 -17.02 -4.56
C GLU A 29 2.13 -16.92 -4.12
N THR A 30 2.97 -17.88 -4.52
CA THR A 30 4.40 -17.94 -4.17
C THR A 30 5.25 -18.23 -5.39
N PRO A 31 6.56 -17.85 -5.37
CA PRO A 31 7.47 -18.13 -6.47
C PRO A 31 7.60 -19.63 -6.82
N GLU A 32 7.43 -20.52 -5.82
CA GLU A 32 7.56 -21.97 -6.00
C GLU A 32 6.44 -22.55 -6.88
N GLN A 33 5.26 -21.90 -6.87
CA GLN A 33 4.11 -22.27 -7.70
C GLN A 33 4.25 -21.83 -9.17
N VAL A 34 5.23 -20.97 -9.46
CA VAL A 34 5.46 -20.46 -10.80
C VAL A 34 6.24 -21.51 -11.61
N PRO A 35 5.78 -21.92 -12.82
CA PRO A 35 6.55 -22.80 -13.68
C PRO A 35 7.91 -22.21 -14.05
N GLU A 36 8.94 -23.06 -14.18
CA GLU A 36 10.26 -22.61 -14.61
C GLU A 36 10.20 -21.99 -16.02
N GLY A 37 10.95 -20.91 -16.21
CA GLY A 37 11.01 -20.20 -17.47
C GLY A 37 9.74 -19.39 -17.83
N ALA A 38 8.70 -19.40 -16.98
CA ALA A 38 7.46 -18.68 -17.25
C ALA A 38 7.65 -17.15 -17.29
N ALA A 39 6.76 -16.45 -18.00
CA ALA A 39 6.60 -15.01 -17.87
C ALA A 39 5.80 -14.70 -16.59
N VAL A 40 6.36 -13.88 -15.69
CA VAL A 40 5.75 -13.56 -14.38
C VAL A 40 5.47 -12.09 -14.29
N ILE A 41 4.22 -11.75 -13.98
CA ILE A 41 3.80 -10.37 -13.70
C ILE A 41 3.90 -10.14 -12.20
N ILE A 42 4.75 -9.22 -11.77
CA ILE A 42 4.78 -8.70 -10.40
C ILE A 42 3.71 -7.62 -10.26
N ARG A 43 2.94 -7.70 -9.19
CA ARG A 43 1.82 -6.79 -8.87
C ARG A 43 2.27 -5.35 -8.60
N SER A 44 1.32 -4.42 -8.62
CA SER A 44 1.56 -2.99 -8.38
C SER A 44 2.16 -2.66 -7.01
N HIS A 45 1.97 -3.53 -6.01
CA HIS A 45 2.55 -3.40 -4.66
C HIS A 45 4.05 -3.74 -4.63
N GLY A 46 4.58 -4.31 -5.71
CA GLY A 46 5.94 -4.83 -5.77
C GLY A 46 6.13 -6.13 -4.99
N GLU A 47 7.35 -6.62 -5.00
CA GLU A 47 7.81 -7.77 -4.23
C GLU A 47 9.20 -7.49 -3.64
N GLY A 48 9.55 -8.18 -2.54
CA GLY A 48 10.86 -8.06 -1.91
C GLY A 48 11.98 -8.71 -2.71
N ARG A 49 13.24 -8.35 -2.43
CA ARG A 49 14.42 -8.96 -3.08
C ARG A 49 14.42 -10.49 -3.09
N PRO A 50 14.05 -11.20 -2.01
CA PRO A 50 14.05 -12.66 -2.02
C PRO A 50 13.14 -13.26 -3.10
N VAL A 51 11.98 -12.63 -3.36
CA VAL A 51 11.05 -13.06 -4.41
C VAL A 51 11.67 -12.88 -5.80
N HIS A 52 12.29 -11.72 -6.07
CA HIS A 52 12.99 -11.47 -7.33
C HIS A 52 14.13 -12.49 -7.55
N GLN A 53 14.89 -12.80 -6.50
CA GLN A 53 15.98 -13.79 -6.56
C GLN A 53 15.43 -15.20 -6.83
N ALA A 54 14.34 -15.59 -6.19
CA ALA A 54 13.69 -16.88 -6.40
C ALA A 54 13.17 -17.03 -7.84
N LEU A 55 12.54 -16.01 -8.39
CA LEU A 55 12.08 -16.00 -9.79
C LEU A 55 13.26 -16.06 -10.78
N ALA A 56 14.33 -15.32 -10.51
CA ALA A 56 15.54 -15.35 -11.34
C ALA A 56 16.20 -16.74 -11.31
N ALA A 57 16.31 -17.39 -10.14
CA ALA A 57 16.85 -18.73 -10.00
C ALA A 57 16.04 -19.79 -10.78
N ARG A 58 14.74 -19.56 -10.98
CA ARG A 58 13.83 -20.39 -11.78
C ARG A 58 13.84 -20.04 -13.29
N GLY A 59 14.71 -19.13 -13.71
CA GLY A 59 14.80 -18.69 -15.10
C GLY A 59 13.56 -17.93 -15.61
N CYS A 60 12.73 -17.40 -14.70
CA CYS A 60 11.50 -16.70 -15.06
C CYS A 60 11.80 -15.35 -15.72
N ARG A 61 10.97 -14.97 -16.72
CA ARG A 61 11.00 -13.65 -17.32
C ARG A 61 10.07 -12.73 -16.55
N VAL A 62 10.62 -11.87 -15.70
CA VAL A 62 9.83 -10.94 -14.87
C VAL A 62 9.31 -9.75 -15.70
N ILE A 63 8.01 -9.50 -15.61
CA ILE A 63 7.33 -8.30 -16.05
C ILE A 63 6.94 -7.54 -14.79
N ASP A 64 7.77 -6.58 -14.41
CA ASP A 64 7.58 -5.83 -13.18
C ASP A 64 6.56 -4.71 -13.38
N ALA A 65 5.34 -4.88 -12.80
CA ALA A 65 4.28 -3.88 -12.81
C ALA A 65 4.22 -3.08 -11.49
N THR A 66 5.31 -3.08 -10.71
CA THR A 66 5.41 -2.28 -9.48
C THR A 66 5.13 -0.81 -9.76
N CYS A 67 4.23 -0.22 -9.00
CA CYS A 67 3.95 1.22 -9.09
C CYS A 67 5.25 2.03 -8.89
N PRO A 68 5.55 3.03 -9.74
CA PRO A 68 6.77 3.84 -9.60
C PRO A 68 6.96 4.48 -8.21
N ASN A 69 5.87 4.86 -7.54
CA ASN A 69 5.92 5.37 -6.18
C ASN A 69 6.41 4.31 -5.19
N VAL A 70 5.96 3.06 -5.33
CA VAL A 70 6.41 1.95 -4.50
C VAL A 70 7.86 1.59 -4.82
N ALA A 71 8.23 1.50 -6.09
CA ALA A 71 9.61 1.25 -6.52
C ALA A 71 10.59 2.29 -5.95
N ARG A 72 10.17 3.56 -5.89
CA ARG A 72 10.96 4.62 -5.22
C ARG A 72 11.21 4.30 -3.75
N ILE A 73 10.23 3.75 -3.03
CA ILE A 73 10.40 3.37 -1.62
C ILE A 73 11.38 2.22 -1.50
N HIS A 74 11.29 1.21 -2.37
CA HIS A 74 12.25 0.11 -2.42
C HIS A 74 13.69 0.61 -2.54
N HIS A 75 13.95 1.58 -3.43
CA HIS A 75 15.28 2.19 -3.57
C HIS A 75 15.72 2.98 -2.33
N LEU A 76 14.80 3.74 -1.70
CA LEU A 76 15.10 4.48 -0.47
C LEU A 76 15.49 3.55 0.67
N VAL A 77 14.73 2.47 0.85
CA VAL A 77 14.95 1.47 1.90
C VAL A 77 16.27 0.72 1.66
N ALA A 78 16.52 0.26 0.44
CA ALA A 78 17.76 -0.40 0.07
C ALA A 78 18.99 0.48 0.27
N ARG A 79 18.88 1.76 -0.08
CA ARG A 79 19.93 2.75 0.16
C ARG A 79 20.17 3.00 1.64
N ALA A 80 19.09 3.12 2.42
CA ALA A 80 19.21 3.31 3.87
C ALA A 80 19.95 2.15 4.53
N GLU A 81 19.67 0.90 4.14
CA GLU A 81 20.40 -0.27 4.60
C GLU A 81 21.88 -0.20 4.23
N ALA A 82 22.21 0.13 2.99
CA ALA A 82 23.60 0.28 2.53
C ALA A 82 24.35 1.40 3.29
N GLU A 83 23.65 2.41 3.79
CA GLU A 83 24.18 3.47 4.65
C GLU A 83 24.26 3.06 6.15
N GLY A 84 23.94 1.81 6.49
CA GLY A 84 23.94 1.32 7.88
C GLY A 84 22.84 1.92 8.75
N ARG A 85 21.74 2.38 8.16
CA ARG A 85 20.62 3.01 8.85
C ARG A 85 19.53 1.98 9.16
N GLN A 86 18.96 2.06 10.35
CA GLN A 86 17.75 1.30 10.70
C GLN A 86 16.55 1.87 9.94
N VAL A 87 15.83 1.00 9.23
CA VAL A 87 14.64 1.40 8.49
C VAL A 87 13.39 1.23 9.35
N LEU A 88 12.60 2.32 9.44
CA LEU A 88 11.26 2.34 10.03
C LEU A 88 10.24 2.52 8.92
N ILE A 89 9.27 1.60 8.84
CA ILE A 89 8.20 1.62 7.85
C ILE A 89 6.89 1.88 8.58
N ILE A 90 6.27 3.03 8.33
CA ILE A 90 4.95 3.36 8.90
C ILE A 90 3.87 2.84 7.95
N GLY A 91 3.16 1.78 8.37
CA GLY A 91 2.12 1.15 7.56
C GLY A 91 1.60 -0.15 8.14
N MET A 92 0.55 -0.67 7.54
CA MET A 92 -0.12 -1.91 7.99
C MET A 92 0.79 -3.12 7.75
N ARG A 93 1.19 -3.81 8.81
CA ARG A 93 2.16 -4.94 8.79
C ARG A 93 1.75 -6.06 7.84
N ALA A 94 0.46 -6.38 7.78
CA ALA A 94 -0.07 -7.44 6.93
C ALA A 94 -0.27 -7.01 5.46
N HIS A 95 -0.05 -5.72 5.12
CA HIS A 95 -0.31 -5.24 3.77
C HIS A 95 0.79 -5.67 2.79
N PRO A 96 0.45 -6.18 1.59
CA PRO A 96 1.44 -6.64 0.60
C PRO A 96 2.51 -5.61 0.24
N GLU A 97 2.15 -4.33 0.09
CA GLU A 97 3.10 -3.25 -0.18
C GLU A 97 4.14 -3.11 0.94
N VAL A 98 3.69 -3.16 2.21
CA VAL A 98 4.58 -3.04 3.37
C VAL A 98 5.52 -4.24 3.48
N GLN A 99 5.01 -5.44 3.20
CA GLN A 99 5.82 -6.66 3.14
C GLN A 99 6.86 -6.59 2.00
N ALA A 100 6.45 -6.09 0.83
CA ALA A 100 7.36 -5.89 -0.28
C ALA A 100 8.46 -4.87 0.08
N ILE A 101 8.11 -3.72 0.65
CA ILE A 101 9.08 -2.70 1.12
C ILE A 101 10.05 -3.30 2.13
N ALA A 102 9.53 -4.03 3.12
CA ALA A 102 10.33 -4.70 4.15
C ALA A 102 11.34 -5.68 3.57
N GLY A 103 10.98 -6.38 2.48
CA GLY A 103 11.86 -7.30 1.78
C GLY A 103 13.05 -6.65 1.06
N TRP A 104 13.20 -5.33 1.08
CA TRP A 104 14.36 -4.60 0.50
C TRP A 104 15.44 -4.25 1.51
N CYS A 105 15.27 -4.60 2.79
CA CYS A 105 16.32 -4.51 3.82
C CYS A 105 16.27 -5.71 4.76
N GLY A 106 17.42 -6.02 5.42
CA GLY A 106 17.57 -7.20 6.27
C GLY A 106 16.83 -7.08 7.62
N HIS A 107 16.73 -5.88 8.16
CA HIS A 107 16.18 -5.64 9.51
C HIS A 107 15.17 -4.50 9.54
N PRO A 108 14.04 -4.58 8.82
CA PRO A 108 13.02 -3.55 8.84
C PRO A 108 12.25 -3.56 10.17
N VAL A 109 11.89 -2.38 10.65
CA VAL A 109 10.93 -2.21 11.76
C VAL A 109 9.64 -1.65 11.16
N VAL A 110 8.57 -2.44 11.20
CA VAL A 110 7.25 -2.04 10.72
C VAL A 110 6.40 -1.62 11.90
N LEU A 111 5.84 -0.42 11.81
CA LEU A 111 5.05 0.23 12.86
C LEU A 111 3.75 0.77 12.25
N GLU A 112 2.62 0.52 12.89
CA GLU A 112 1.32 0.92 12.36
C GLU A 112 0.95 2.38 12.69
N GLY A 113 1.78 3.06 13.49
CA GLY A 113 1.62 4.47 13.81
C GLY A 113 2.46 4.96 14.97
N ALA A 114 2.17 6.17 15.43
CA ALA A 114 2.95 6.87 16.46
C ALA A 114 2.98 6.14 17.82
N GLN A 115 1.94 5.38 18.17
CA GLN A 115 1.88 4.64 19.43
C GLN A 115 2.88 3.48 19.43
N GLU A 116 2.91 2.67 18.36
CA GLU A 116 3.89 1.58 18.25
C GLU A 116 5.32 2.11 18.13
N LEU A 117 5.51 3.27 17.46
CA LEU A 117 6.81 3.93 17.43
C LEU A 117 7.28 4.34 18.84
N GLU A 118 6.39 4.90 19.64
CA GLU A 118 6.73 5.27 21.01
C GLU A 118 7.09 4.04 21.86
N GLN A 119 6.31 2.99 21.79
CA GLN A 119 6.58 1.73 22.46
C GLN A 119 7.94 1.18 22.04
N TRP A 120 8.22 1.10 20.74
CA TRP A 120 9.50 0.64 20.22
C TRP A 120 10.69 1.44 20.74
N LEU A 121 10.55 2.76 20.85
CA LEU A 121 11.60 3.64 21.41
C LEU A 121 11.75 3.50 22.94
N GLN A 122 10.69 3.13 23.67
CA GLN A 122 10.72 2.89 25.11
C GLN A 122 11.37 1.55 25.47
N GLU A 123 11.11 0.53 24.65
CA GLU A 123 11.70 -0.81 24.82
C GLU A 123 13.22 -0.84 24.62
N GLY A 124 13.77 0.16 23.88
CA GLY A 124 15.21 0.29 23.63
C GLY A 124 15.62 1.76 23.58
N PRO A 125 15.92 2.37 24.74
CA PRO A 125 16.29 3.81 24.81
C PRO A 125 17.49 4.19 23.92
N GLU A 126 18.42 3.26 23.66
CA GLU A 126 19.55 3.41 22.74
C GLU A 126 19.10 3.64 21.29
N ARG A 127 17.91 3.17 20.92
CA ARG A 127 17.33 3.32 19.56
C ARG A 127 17.13 4.79 19.19
N LYS A 128 17.02 5.69 20.17
CA LYS A 128 16.86 7.13 19.94
C LYS A 128 18.10 7.79 19.32
N SER A 129 19.25 7.18 19.48
CA SER A 129 20.53 7.65 18.91
C SER A 129 20.94 6.91 17.63
N LEU A 130 20.25 5.83 17.26
CA LEU A 130 20.53 5.12 16.02
C LEU A 130 20.34 6.01 14.79
N PRO A 131 21.11 5.76 13.72
CA PRO A 131 20.82 6.37 12.43
C PRO A 131 19.53 5.74 11.85
N LEU A 132 18.43 6.49 11.87
CA LEU A 132 17.12 6.04 11.46
C LEU A 132 16.73 6.61 10.09
N THR A 133 16.10 5.79 9.26
CA THR A 133 15.39 6.24 8.06
C THR A 133 13.93 5.84 8.15
N MET A 134 13.03 6.79 7.95
CA MET A 134 11.59 6.60 8.09
C MET A 134 10.88 6.82 6.76
N VAL A 135 10.06 5.85 6.37
CA VAL A 135 9.21 5.86 5.17
C VAL A 135 7.78 5.48 5.54
N SER A 136 6.82 5.77 4.67
CA SER A 136 5.40 5.40 4.86
C SER A 136 4.89 4.52 3.74
N GLN A 137 3.91 3.68 4.05
CA GLN A 137 3.05 3.03 3.06
C GLN A 137 2.37 4.11 2.18
N THR A 138 2.31 3.88 0.87
CA THR A 138 1.77 4.88 -0.09
C THR A 138 0.31 5.25 0.13
N THR A 139 -0.47 4.37 0.76
CA THR A 139 -1.89 4.55 1.04
C THR A 139 -2.18 4.93 2.50
N SER A 140 -1.18 5.28 3.30
CA SER A 140 -1.35 5.77 4.66
C SER A 140 -2.12 7.10 4.68
N THR A 141 -2.68 7.46 5.84
CA THR A 141 -3.26 8.79 6.03
C THR A 141 -2.20 9.79 6.46
N GLN A 142 -2.37 11.06 6.04
CA GLN A 142 -1.46 12.12 6.44
C GLN A 142 -1.38 12.25 7.97
N MET A 143 -2.50 12.10 8.67
CA MET A 143 -2.56 12.17 10.12
C MET A 143 -1.67 11.12 10.81
N ILE A 144 -1.74 9.84 10.38
CA ILE A 144 -0.90 8.77 10.94
C ILE A 144 0.59 9.09 10.72
N TRP A 145 0.92 9.56 9.51
CA TRP A 145 2.27 9.94 9.14
C TRP A 145 2.78 11.12 9.99
N ASP A 146 2.04 12.22 10.04
CA ASP A 146 2.44 13.45 10.75
C ASP A 146 2.64 13.20 12.24
N LEU A 147 1.74 12.47 12.89
CA LEU A 147 1.87 12.09 14.29
C LEU A 147 3.11 11.24 14.54
N SER A 148 3.41 10.30 13.63
CA SER A 148 4.60 9.45 13.73
C SER A 148 5.88 10.25 13.53
N VAL A 149 5.90 11.18 12.56
CA VAL A 149 7.02 12.08 12.28
C VAL A 149 7.27 13.02 13.46
N GLU A 150 6.22 13.62 14.02
CA GLU A 150 6.33 14.49 15.19
C GLU A 150 6.94 13.76 16.38
N LYS A 151 6.46 12.55 16.66
CA LYS A 151 6.98 11.70 17.73
C LYS A 151 8.44 11.35 17.51
N ALA A 152 8.82 10.93 16.29
CA ALA A 152 10.19 10.59 15.93
C ALA A 152 11.13 11.81 16.08
N LYS A 153 10.74 12.97 15.57
CA LYS A 153 11.53 14.22 15.67
C LYS A 153 11.78 14.67 17.11
N LYS A 154 10.83 14.41 18.02
CA LYS A 154 10.97 14.77 19.44
C LYS A 154 11.95 13.86 20.21
N GLN A 155 12.14 12.63 19.75
CA GLN A 155 12.87 11.63 20.52
C GLN A 155 14.16 11.13 19.84
N CYS A 156 14.28 11.23 18.52
CA CYS A 156 15.39 10.67 17.76
C CYS A 156 16.36 11.77 17.31
N THR A 157 17.67 11.54 17.44
CA THR A 157 18.73 12.54 17.16
C THR A 157 19.29 12.44 15.75
N ASN A 158 19.22 11.26 15.09
CA ASN A 158 19.77 11.02 13.76
C ASN A 158 18.71 10.40 12.83
N LEU A 159 17.82 11.24 12.30
CA LEU A 159 16.64 10.82 11.57
C LEU A 159 16.61 11.39 10.15
N LYS A 160 16.48 10.51 9.15
CA LYS A 160 16.09 10.85 7.77
C LYS A 160 14.62 10.50 7.56
N ILE A 161 13.83 11.43 7.07
CA ILE A 161 12.40 11.27 6.86
C ILE A 161 12.09 11.45 5.37
N PHE A 162 11.39 10.49 4.79
CA PHE A 162 10.89 10.56 3.44
C PHE A 162 9.37 10.39 3.47
N ASP A 163 8.63 11.46 3.18
CA ASP A 163 7.20 11.35 2.93
C ASP A 163 6.98 10.60 1.62
N THR A 164 6.45 9.40 1.76
CA THR A 164 6.21 8.49 0.65
C THR A 164 4.73 8.19 0.43
N ILE A 165 3.84 8.93 1.10
CA ILE A 165 2.41 8.88 0.79
C ILE A 165 2.23 9.33 -0.66
N CYS A 166 1.46 8.55 -1.43
CA CYS A 166 1.22 8.87 -2.82
C CYS A 166 0.40 10.16 -2.95
N ASN A 167 0.87 11.11 -3.76
CA ASN A 167 0.15 12.36 -3.98
C ASN A 167 -1.29 12.15 -4.49
N ALA A 168 -1.53 11.10 -5.30
CA ALA A 168 -2.89 10.75 -5.72
C ALA A 168 -3.74 10.28 -4.53
N THR A 169 -3.16 9.54 -3.57
CA THR A 169 -3.83 9.14 -2.33
C THR A 169 -4.18 10.37 -1.49
N TYR A 170 -3.19 11.24 -1.26
CA TYR A 170 -3.40 12.47 -0.50
C TYR A 170 -4.52 13.34 -1.08
N LYS A 171 -4.49 13.62 -2.39
CA LYS A 171 -5.53 14.40 -3.07
C LYS A 171 -6.91 13.77 -2.92
N ARG A 172 -7.03 12.46 -3.17
CA ARG A 172 -8.31 11.75 -3.02
C ARG A 172 -8.84 11.80 -1.60
N GLN A 173 -7.98 11.61 -0.60
CA GLN A 173 -8.39 11.68 0.81
C GLN A 173 -8.85 13.10 1.17
N SER A 174 -8.11 14.14 0.77
CA SER A 174 -8.47 15.53 1.05
C SER A 174 -9.79 15.94 0.37
N GLU A 175 -9.98 15.58 -0.91
CA GLU A 175 -11.20 15.86 -1.66
C GLU A 175 -12.39 15.11 -1.07
N ALA A 176 -12.21 13.83 -0.70
CA ALA A 176 -13.23 13.00 -0.09
C ALA A 176 -13.71 13.59 1.26
N GLN A 177 -12.78 14.01 2.11
CA GLN A 177 -13.11 14.67 3.38
C GLN A 177 -13.86 16.00 3.18
N ALA A 178 -13.40 16.83 2.22
CA ALA A 178 -14.05 18.09 1.90
C ALA A 178 -15.49 17.91 1.38
N LEU A 179 -15.73 16.81 0.65
CA LEU A 179 -17.08 16.45 0.19
C LEU A 179 -17.93 15.88 1.33
N ALA A 180 -17.40 14.94 2.11
CA ALA A 180 -18.10 14.32 3.23
C ALA A 180 -18.62 15.35 4.25
N ALA A 181 -17.83 16.41 4.50
CA ALA A 181 -18.22 17.49 5.40
C ALA A 181 -19.44 18.32 4.92
N ARG A 182 -19.86 18.17 3.65
CA ARG A 182 -20.93 18.96 3.03
C ARG A 182 -22.10 18.13 2.51
N CYS A 183 -21.95 16.82 2.49
CA CYS A 183 -22.94 15.89 1.95
C CYS A 183 -23.75 15.24 3.07
N GLY A 184 -25.03 14.98 2.82
CA GLY A 184 -25.90 14.23 3.74
C GLY A 184 -25.68 12.72 3.64
N ALA A 185 -25.17 12.23 2.50
CA ALA A 185 -24.82 10.83 2.31
C ALA A 185 -23.66 10.70 1.30
N MET A 186 -22.87 9.62 1.39
CA MET A 186 -21.77 9.35 0.48
C MET A 186 -21.71 7.88 0.05
N ILE A 187 -21.28 7.65 -1.17
CA ILE A 187 -20.96 6.31 -1.68
C ILE A 187 -19.48 6.26 -2.03
N VAL A 188 -18.75 5.39 -1.35
CA VAL A 188 -17.36 5.06 -1.68
C VAL A 188 -17.34 3.78 -2.50
N ILE A 189 -16.78 3.84 -3.72
CA ILE A 189 -16.76 2.71 -4.65
C ILE A 189 -15.33 2.21 -4.80
N GLY A 190 -15.11 0.91 -4.54
CA GLY A 190 -13.82 0.27 -4.73
C GLY A 190 -13.73 -1.10 -4.07
N GLY A 191 -12.70 -1.87 -4.42
CA GLY A 191 -12.49 -3.24 -3.93
C GLY A 191 -12.40 -3.32 -2.41
N ARG A 192 -13.00 -4.39 -1.83
CA ARG A 192 -12.98 -4.64 -0.37
C ARG A 192 -11.57 -4.82 0.17
N ASP A 193 -10.69 -5.35 -0.66
CA ASP A 193 -9.28 -5.58 -0.30
C ASP A 193 -8.38 -4.36 -0.58
N SER A 194 -8.93 -3.26 -1.11
CA SER A 194 -8.17 -2.05 -1.40
C SER A 194 -7.95 -1.20 -0.14
N SER A 195 -6.71 -1.11 0.32
CA SER A 195 -6.31 -0.27 1.45
C SER A 195 -6.71 1.20 1.24
N ASN A 196 -6.52 1.75 0.04
CA ASN A 196 -6.91 3.12 -0.26
C ASN A 196 -8.43 3.32 -0.17
N THR A 197 -9.24 2.37 -0.69
CA THR A 197 -10.71 2.45 -0.60
C THR A 197 -11.17 2.37 0.86
N LYS A 198 -10.60 1.47 1.65
CA LYS A 198 -10.88 1.35 3.08
C LYS A 198 -10.63 2.68 3.81
N ARG A 199 -9.46 3.29 3.56
CA ARG A 199 -9.10 4.58 4.18
C ARG A 199 -10.03 5.71 3.76
N LEU A 200 -10.41 5.77 2.48
CA LEU A 200 -11.40 6.74 2.00
C LEU A 200 -12.74 6.56 2.70
N TRP A 201 -13.22 5.34 2.82
CA TRP A 201 -14.46 5.05 3.53
C TRP A 201 -14.38 5.46 5.01
N GLU A 202 -13.32 5.11 5.72
CA GLU A 202 -13.11 5.48 7.13
C GLU A 202 -13.14 7.02 7.32
N LEU A 203 -12.44 7.76 6.45
CA LEU A 203 -12.38 9.22 6.50
C LEU A 203 -13.73 9.86 6.19
N CYS A 204 -14.47 9.34 5.22
CA CYS A 204 -15.80 9.83 4.87
C CYS A 204 -16.82 9.51 5.95
N ALA A 205 -16.84 8.29 6.48
CA ALA A 205 -17.78 7.86 7.50
C ALA A 205 -17.62 8.64 8.83
N ALA A 206 -16.40 9.10 9.13
CA ALA A 206 -16.16 9.95 10.29
C ALA A 206 -16.81 11.34 10.19
N LEU A 207 -17.09 11.85 8.99
CA LEU A 207 -17.65 13.17 8.72
C LEU A 207 -19.11 13.10 8.23
N CYS A 208 -19.49 12.01 7.56
CA CYS A 208 -20.80 11.74 7.02
C CYS A 208 -21.22 10.32 7.45
N PRO A 209 -22.03 10.17 8.51
CA PRO A 209 -22.43 8.85 9.02
C PRO A 209 -23.13 7.96 7.99
N ASP A 210 -23.87 8.56 7.05
CA ASP A 210 -24.54 7.85 5.96
C ASP A 210 -23.58 7.53 4.79
N THR A 211 -22.39 7.02 5.10
CA THR A 211 -21.40 6.62 4.10
C THR A 211 -21.46 5.11 3.84
N VAL A 212 -21.74 4.75 2.60
CA VAL A 212 -21.80 3.35 2.14
C VAL A 212 -20.58 3.00 1.32
N TRP A 213 -20.01 1.81 1.54
CA TRP A 213 -18.92 1.25 0.73
C TRP A 213 -19.43 0.10 -0.14
N ILE A 214 -19.26 0.20 -1.46
CA ILE A 214 -19.67 -0.80 -2.45
C ILE A 214 -18.52 -1.10 -3.42
N GLU A 215 -18.51 -2.29 -3.98
CA GLU A 215 -17.65 -2.64 -5.12
C GLU A 215 -18.38 -2.46 -6.46
N ARG A 216 -19.68 -2.74 -6.48
CA ARG A 216 -20.51 -2.75 -7.69
C ARG A 216 -21.84 -2.03 -7.46
N ALA A 217 -22.37 -1.42 -8.50
CA ALA A 217 -23.64 -0.73 -8.44
C ALA A 217 -24.82 -1.62 -7.97
N ALA A 218 -24.75 -2.93 -8.22
CA ALA A 218 -25.76 -3.89 -7.78
C ALA A 218 -25.83 -4.06 -6.24
N GLU A 219 -24.83 -3.57 -5.50
CA GLU A 219 -24.83 -3.57 -4.02
C GLU A 219 -25.60 -2.37 -3.43
N LEU A 220 -26.02 -1.42 -4.28
CA LEU A 220 -26.86 -0.32 -3.84
C LEU A 220 -28.30 -0.81 -3.68
N GLU A 221 -28.78 -0.81 -2.44
CA GLU A 221 -30.19 -1.07 -2.17
C GLU A 221 -31.03 0.20 -2.31
N PRO A 222 -32.28 0.12 -2.82
CA PRO A 222 -33.16 1.27 -2.97
C PRO A 222 -33.50 2.00 -1.65
N SER A 223 -33.29 1.32 -0.51
CA SER A 223 -33.47 1.86 0.85
C SER A 223 -32.31 2.70 1.35
N ASN A 224 -31.15 2.68 0.65
CA ASN A 224 -30.02 3.52 1.05
C ASN A 224 -30.35 4.99 0.68
N PRO A 225 -30.39 5.93 1.64
CA PRO A 225 -30.67 7.34 1.37
C PRO A 225 -29.50 7.92 0.57
N VAL A 226 -29.67 8.10 -0.72
CA VAL A 226 -28.63 8.64 -1.59
C VAL A 226 -29.06 9.96 -2.18
N SER A 227 -28.52 11.04 -1.65
CA SER A 227 -28.39 12.30 -2.38
C SER A 227 -27.06 12.25 -3.16
N TYR A 228 -27.16 12.26 -4.49
CA TYR A 228 -26.07 11.87 -5.38
C TYR A 228 -24.86 12.79 -5.35
N THR A 229 -23.74 12.32 -4.79
CA THR A 229 -22.40 12.82 -5.14
C THR A 229 -21.48 11.62 -5.29
N HIS A 230 -20.95 11.37 -6.50
CA HIS A 230 -20.14 10.21 -6.81
C HIS A 230 -18.66 10.50 -6.53
N LEU A 231 -18.07 9.79 -5.56
CA LEU A 231 -16.62 9.64 -5.44
C LEU A 231 -16.21 8.28 -5.98
N ARG A 232 -15.54 8.28 -7.11
CA ARG A 232 -14.95 7.08 -7.69
C ARG A 232 -13.48 6.99 -7.26
N ALA A 233 -13.12 6.00 -6.47
CA ALA A 233 -11.72 5.60 -6.34
C ALA A 233 -11.29 4.98 -7.68
N HIS A 234 -10.83 5.82 -8.62
CA HIS A 234 -10.26 5.33 -9.87
C HIS A 234 -8.82 4.89 -9.59
N GLU A 235 -8.59 3.60 -9.57
CA GLU A 235 -7.33 3.06 -10.05
C GLU A 235 -7.35 3.17 -11.59
N THR A 236 -7.13 4.36 -12.09
CA THR A 236 -6.86 4.55 -13.50
C THR A 236 -5.38 4.31 -13.72
N LEU A 237 -5.09 3.16 -14.34
CA LEU A 237 -3.99 3.06 -15.28
C LEU A 237 -4.18 4.18 -16.33
N ARG A 238 -3.55 5.33 -16.12
CA ARG A 238 -3.24 6.28 -17.18
C ARG A 238 -1.74 6.41 -17.21
N HIS A 239 -1.22 5.89 -18.33
CA HIS A 239 0.06 6.06 -19.02
C HIS A 239 1.14 6.89 -18.33
#